data_f3758323c9f2cb9fb37198f829095829
#
_entry.id   f3758323c9f2cb9fb37198f829095829
#
_cell.length_a   1.000
_cell.length_b   1.000
_cell.length_c   1.000
_cell.angle_alpha   90.00
_cell.angle_beta   90.00
_cell.angle_gamma   90.00
#
_symmetry.space_group_name_H-M   'P 1'
#
loop_
_entity.id
_entity.type
_entity.pdbx_description
1 polymer ?
#
loop_
_entity_poly.entity_id
_entity_poly.type
_entity_poly.pdbx_seq_one_letter_code
_entity_poly.pdbx_strand_id
1 'polypeptide(L)' 'MGGVYLGIDPGKDGAIVALDEEGIVRKVMLTRENFTIPIGKGSRREYDSNAMGKVLTELHATVGIKMAVVEKQQA' A
#
# COMPACT_ATOMS: atom_id res chain seq x y z
N MET A 1 21.83 -4.33 5.25
CA MET A 1 20.54 -4.38 4.59
C MET A 1 19.80 -3.10 4.73
N GLY A 2 19.50 -2.46 3.67
CA GLY A 2 18.67 -1.27 3.68
C GLY A 2 17.20 -1.60 3.86
N GLY A 3 16.42 -0.64 4.24
CA GLY A 3 14.99 -0.78 4.27
C GLY A 3 14.38 -0.49 2.90
N VAL A 4 13.09 -0.25 2.88
CA VAL A 4 12.39 0.03 1.65
C VAL A 4 11.81 1.44 1.65
N TYR A 5 11.63 1.96 0.46
CA TYR A 5 10.93 3.21 0.23
C TYR A 5 9.57 2.87 -0.35
N LEU A 6 8.52 3.46 0.20
CA LEU A 6 7.17 3.18 -0.27
C LEU A 6 6.63 4.34 -1.08
N GLY A 7 6.02 4.02 -2.21
CA GLY A 7 5.17 4.96 -2.92
C GLY A 7 3.74 4.51 -2.71
N ILE A 8 2.89 5.38 -2.23
CA ILE A 8 1.50 5.06 -1.93
C ILE A 8 0.60 5.94 -2.75
N ASP A 9 -0.18 5.33 -3.62
CA ASP A 9 -1.24 6.02 -4.34
C ASP A 9 -2.53 5.67 -3.61
N PRO A 10 -3.10 6.61 -2.84
CA PRO A 10 -4.31 6.33 -2.07
C PRO A 10 -5.51 6.22 -3.02
N GLY A 11 -6.57 5.61 -2.53
CA GLY A 11 -7.74 5.39 -3.33
C GLY A 11 -7.93 3.92 -3.64
N LYS A 12 -9.14 3.57 -4.04
CA LYS A 12 -9.48 2.16 -4.22
C LYS A 12 -8.79 1.53 -5.44
N ASP A 13 -8.41 2.36 -6.39
CA ASP A 13 -7.73 1.88 -7.60
C ASP A 13 -6.24 2.20 -7.59
N GLY A 14 -5.71 2.55 -6.43
CA GLY A 14 -4.31 2.84 -6.28
C GLY A 14 -3.47 1.63 -5.93
N ALA A 15 -2.29 1.88 -5.40
CA ALA A 15 -1.35 0.81 -5.08
C ALA A 15 -0.30 1.27 -4.07
N ILE A 16 0.32 0.31 -3.43
CA ILE A 16 1.54 0.54 -2.66
C ILE A 16 2.67 -0.15 -3.41
N VAL A 17 3.73 0.60 -3.66
CA VAL A 17 4.91 0.07 -4.34
C VAL A 17 6.08 0.19 -3.38
N ALA A 18 6.79 -0.91 -3.15
CA ALA A 18 7.98 -0.93 -2.32
C ALA A 18 9.22 -1.02 -3.20
N LEU A 19 10.14 -0.08 -3.02
CA LEU A 19 11.39 -0.02 -3.74
C LEU A 19 12.55 -0.20 -2.76
N ASP A 20 13.62 -0.83 -3.22
CA ASP A 20 14.83 -0.91 -2.41
C ASP A 20 15.69 0.35 -2.60
N GLU A 21 16.86 0.36 -1.98
CA GLU A 21 17.75 1.51 -2.03
C GLU A 21 18.29 1.80 -3.43
N GLU A 22 18.23 0.82 -4.31
CA GLU A 22 18.67 0.99 -5.70
C GLU A 22 17.54 1.41 -6.61
N GLY A 23 16.34 1.57 -6.08
CA GLY A 23 15.17 1.94 -6.87
C GLY A 23 14.51 0.77 -7.58
N ILE A 24 14.87 -0.45 -7.20
CA ILE A 24 14.28 -1.64 -7.82
C ILE A 24 12.98 -1.98 -7.09
N VAL A 25 11.93 -2.22 -7.86
CA VAL A 25 10.64 -2.60 -7.31
C VAL A 25 10.74 -3.98 -6.68
N ARG A 26 10.43 -4.06 -5.40
CA ARG A 26 10.45 -5.30 -4.65
C ARG A 26 9.06 -5.87 -4.44
N LYS A 27 8.05 -5.02 -4.36
CA LYS A 27 6.68 -5.48 -4.13
C LYS A 27 5.70 -4.45 -4.64
N VAL A 28 4.61 -4.92 -5.20
CA VAL A 28 3.48 -4.09 -5.59
C VAL A 28 2.23 -4.70 -5.00
N MET A 29 1.44 -3.90 -4.28
CA MET A 29 0.18 -4.35 -3.72
C MET A 29 -0.92 -3.42 -4.21
N LEU A 30 -1.83 -3.97 -5.01
CA LEU A 30 -2.95 -3.20 -5.51
C LEU A 30 -3.97 -3.01 -4.41
N THR A 31 -4.41 -1.77 -4.21
CA THR A 31 -5.34 -1.43 -3.14
C THR A 31 -6.64 -2.22 -3.27
N ARG A 32 -7.19 -2.29 -4.47
CA ARG A 32 -8.47 -2.98 -4.67
C ARG A 32 -8.42 -4.43 -4.26
N GLU A 33 -7.32 -5.12 -4.52
CA GLU A 33 -7.17 -6.53 -4.22
C GLU A 33 -6.82 -6.81 -2.77
N ASN A 34 -6.08 -5.92 -2.14
CA ASN A 34 -5.50 -6.18 -0.82
C ASN A 34 -6.14 -5.39 0.31
N PHE A 35 -6.69 -4.21 0.01
CA PHE A 35 -7.11 -3.28 1.05
C PHE A 35 -8.53 -2.79 0.86
N THR A 36 -9.36 -3.58 0.24
CA THR A 36 -10.79 -3.28 0.15
C THR A 36 -11.61 -4.50 0.50
N ILE A 37 -12.83 -4.26 0.95
CA ILE A 37 -13.79 -5.31 1.25
C ILE A 37 -15.06 -5.05 0.44
N PRO A 38 -15.75 -6.11 0.01
CA PRO A 38 -17.01 -5.93 -0.71
C PRO A 38 -18.09 -5.42 0.21
N ILE A 39 -18.95 -4.55 -0.31
CA ILE A 39 -20.12 -4.07 0.43
C ILE A 39 -21.36 -4.28 -0.41
N GLY A 40 -22.40 -4.80 0.24
CA GLY A 40 -23.65 -5.08 -0.43
C GLY A 40 -23.50 -6.10 -1.54
N LYS A 41 -24.33 -5.97 -2.54
CA LYS A 41 -24.31 -6.82 -3.73
C LYS A 41 -23.69 -6.05 -4.89
N GLY A 42 -23.05 -6.75 -5.78
CA GLY A 42 -22.44 -6.14 -6.96
C GLY A 42 -20.95 -5.88 -6.77
N SER A 43 -20.43 -4.90 -7.47
CA SER A 43 -19.00 -4.65 -7.55
C SER A 43 -18.49 -3.56 -6.62
N ARG A 44 -19.34 -3.04 -5.75
CA ARG A 44 -18.90 -1.97 -4.83
C ARG A 44 -17.96 -2.51 -3.78
N ARG A 45 -16.93 -1.73 -3.49
CA ARG A 45 -15.94 -2.09 -2.48
C ARG A 45 -15.66 -0.89 -1.60
N GLU A 46 -15.27 -1.16 -0.37
CA GLU A 46 -14.95 -0.14 0.61
C GLU A 46 -13.51 -0.34 1.05
N TYR A 47 -12.81 0.77 1.28
CA TYR A 47 -11.43 0.74 1.71
C TYR A 47 -11.31 0.14 3.12
N ASP A 48 -10.34 -0.76 3.29
CA ASP A 48 -10.07 -1.41 4.58
C ASP A 48 -8.76 -0.86 5.15
N SER A 49 -8.88 0.18 5.97
CA SER A 49 -7.71 0.80 6.56
C SER A 49 -7.00 -0.11 7.57
N ASN A 50 -7.72 -1.05 8.17
CA ASN A 50 -7.10 -1.99 9.09
C ASN A 50 -6.16 -2.94 8.37
N ALA A 51 -6.55 -3.42 7.21
CA ALA A 51 -5.70 -4.29 6.41
C ALA A 51 -4.45 -3.54 5.96
N MET A 52 -4.61 -2.30 5.53
CA MET A 52 -3.48 -1.46 5.14
C MET A 52 -2.51 -1.26 6.30
N GLY A 53 -3.04 -0.92 7.47
CA GLY A 53 -2.21 -0.70 8.65
C GLY A 53 -1.43 -1.94 9.04
N LYS A 54 -2.06 -3.12 8.96
CA LYS A 54 -1.38 -4.37 9.28
C LYS A 54 -0.21 -4.64 8.33
N VAL A 55 -0.43 -4.45 7.04
CA VAL A 55 0.61 -4.67 6.05
C VAL A 55 1.79 -3.72 6.26
N LEU A 56 1.50 -2.45 6.50
CA LEU A 56 2.56 -1.47 6.74
C LEU A 56 3.35 -1.79 8.00
N THR A 57 2.66 -2.21 9.06
CA THR A 57 3.31 -2.58 10.31
C THR A 57 4.22 -3.79 10.11
N GLU A 58 3.73 -4.81 9.42
CA GLU A 58 4.53 -6.00 9.15
C GLU A 58 5.73 -5.69 8.27
N LEU A 59 5.54 -4.86 7.26
CA LEU A 59 6.61 -4.48 6.37
C LEU A 59 7.71 -3.73 7.11
N HIS A 60 7.32 -2.81 8.00
CA HIS A 60 8.28 -2.08 8.80
C HIS A 60 9.02 -3.00 9.76
N ALA A 61 8.33 -3.97 10.34
CA ALA A 61 8.94 -4.92 11.28
C ALA A 61 9.92 -5.88 10.59
N THR A 62 9.65 -6.25 9.34
CA THR A 62 10.47 -7.24 8.64
C THR A 62 11.63 -6.63 7.87
N VAL A 63 11.40 -5.56 7.14
CA VAL A 63 12.46 -4.97 6.30
C VAL A 63 12.77 -3.53 6.64
N GLY A 64 11.90 -2.87 7.40
CA GLY A 64 12.06 -1.47 7.76
C GLY A 64 11.65 -0.53 6.65
N ILE A 65 10.71 0.37 6.96
CA ILE A 65 10.30 1.41 6.03
C ILE A 65 11.14 2.64 6.31
N LYS A 66 11.94 3.06 5.33
CA LYS A 66 12.78 4.24 5.50
C LYS A 66 12.02 5.52 5.19
N MET A 67 11.13 5.46 4.22
CA MET A 67 10.36 6.62 3.82
C MET A 67 9.12 6.16 3.09
N ALA A 68 8.02 6.82 3.31
CA ALA A 68 6.79 6.59 2.58
C ALA A 68 6.36 7.90 1.95
N VAL A 69 6.12 7.88 0.66
CA VAL A 69 5.62 9.05 -0.07
C VAL A 69 4.19 8.74 -0.46
N VAL A 70 3.28 9.57 0.00
CA VAL A 70 1.86 9.41 -0.30
C VAL A 70 1.49 10.45 -1.34
N GLU A 71 0.97 9.98 -2.46
CA GLU A 71 0.53 10.88 -3.51
C GLU A 71 -0.69 11.63 -3.03
N LYS A 72 -0.69 12.94 -3.26
CA LYS A 72 -1.83 13.75 -2.87
C LYS A 72 -2.99 13.48 -3.82
N GLN A 73 -4.10 13.06 -3.25
CA GLN A 73 -5.29 12.79 -4.02
C GLN A 73 -5.96 14.10 -4.40
N GLN A 74 -6.29 14.24 -5.66
CA GLN A 74 -7.01 15.43 -6.12
C GLN A 74 -8.50 15.23 -5.95
N ALA A 75 -9.15 16.29 -5.53
CA ALA A 75 -10.59 16.27 -5.32
C ALA A 75 -11.34 16.27 -6.65
#